data_3eb14f1383225d0b3490776760d791e0
#
_entry.id   3eb14f1383225d0b3490776760d791e0
#
_cell.length_a   1.000
_cell.length_b   1.000
_cell.length_c   1.000
_cell.angle_alpha   90.00
_cell.angle_beta   90.00
_cell.angle_gamma   90.00
#
_symmetry.space_group_name_H-M   'P 1'
#
loop_
_entity.id
_entity.type
_entity.pdbx_description
1 polymer ?
#
loop_
_entity_poly.entity_id
_entity_poly.type
_entity_poly.pdbx_seq_one_letter_code
_entity_poly.pdbx_strand_id
1 'polypeptide(L)'
;MTVDAPGRISPVAAAPPLESIVAAARDLLPVLRQRAQSTEAERRVSAQTMSDFRQAGFFKLMQPARYGGFEYGFTAFMDVIMELGRACTASAWNCAIGVSHQWLIAGFSGEAQDDVWCRDRDAFACVSYAPTGSTQRVEGGVLVHGRWQFVSNADNSDWAIVGASIPPAERSLPPEAAFLLLPRGSWSIEDDWHVAGQAGTGSKTICVAAPTFVPEHRKLLVSAASAGASPGTALNRHSLYRVPMLSALPVCLLSPLLGTAFGAIEQFIELCGTRVTRGTLSGAGSHVRDFYPVQSRLAEASACADAAHLLIERDTAEVERTVMQGQTLTVDQRIRNRRDHAFAARLARDAVDTLFATLGGNGLALDQPIQRMWRDANAIVRHITLNWDAVSAMVGQHLLGMTPKGQY
;
A
#
# COMPACT_ATOMS: atom_id res chain seq x y z
N MET A 1 22.84 41.36 2.90
CA MET A 1 22.49 39.91 2.87
C MET A 1 22.23 39.53 4.31
N THR A 2 20.99 39.62 4.75
CA THR A 2 20.53 39.22 6.08
C THR A 2 20.12 37.75 5.99
N VAL A 3 20.81 36.92 6.76
CA VAL A 3 20.48 35.50 6.94
C VAL A 3 19.27 35.45 7.86
N ASP A 4 18.12 35.02 7.33
CA ASP A 4 16.94 34.74 8.13
C ASP A 4 17.20 33.49 8.98
N ALA A 5 16.85 33.62 10.27
CA ALA A 5 17.00 32.54 11.26
C ALA A 5 16.07 31.37 10.92
N PRO A 6 16.51 30.11 11.09
CA PRO A 6 15.67 28.93 10.83
C PRO A 6 14.58 28.81 11.91
N GLY A 7 13.31 28.70 11.51
CA GLY A 7 12.30 28.11 12.37
C GLY A 7 11.10 28.93 12.81
N ARG A 8 10.45 29.68 11.92
CA ARG A 8 9.00 29.93 12.10
C ARG A 8 8.23 29.15 11.02
N ILE A 9 7.68 27.99 11.45
CA ILE A 9 6.70 27.24 10.67
C ILE A 9 5.47 28.17 10.57
N SER A 10 5.16 28.62 9.36
CA SER A 10 3.89 29.31 9.09
C SER A 10 2.73 28.44 9.57
N PRO A 11 1.62 29.03 10.06
CA PRO A 11 0.47 28.24 10.52
C PRO A 11 0.07 27.29 9.41
N VAL A 12 0.04 25.99 9.74
CA VAL A 12 -0.39 24.93 8.82
C VAL A 12 -1.84 25.24 8.44
N ALA A 13 -2.13 25.37 7.15
CA ALA A 13 -3.50 25.48 6.68
C ALA A 13 -4.29 24.27 7.20
N ALA A 14 -5.55 24.49 7.60
CA ALA A 14 -6.40 23.39 8.04
C ALA A 14 -6.46 22.31 6.94
N ALA A 15 -6.47 21.05 7.34
CA ALA A 15 -6.63 19.94 6.40
C ALA A 15 -7.93 20.16 5.56
N PRO A 16 -7.89 19.96 4.25
CA PRO A 16 -9.11 20.07 3.42
C PRO A 16 -10.12 18.99 3.86
N PRO A 17 -11.45 19.21 3.68
CA PRO A 17 -12.44 18.19 3.97
C PRO A 17 -12.14 16.89 3.21
N LEU A 18 -12.33 15.72 3.87
CA LEU A 18 -12.07 14.42 3.26
C LEU A 18 -12.84 14.23 1.95
N GLU A 19 -14.10 14.69 1.91
CA GLU A 19 -14.96 14.61 0.74
C GLU A 19 -14.35 15.30 -0.48
N SER A 20 -13.61 16.39 -0.29
CA SER A 20 -12.92 17.08 -1.38
C SER A 20 -11.73 16.29 -1.91
N ILE A 21 -11.02 15.56 -1.06
CA ILE A 21 -9.90 14.71 -1.46
C ILE A 21 -10.41 13.46 -2.20
N VAL A 22 -11.50 12.86 -1.71
CA VAL A 22 -12.17 11.74 -2.39
C VAL A 22 -12.74 12.19 -3.75
N ALA A 23 -13.33 13.38 -3.83
CA ALA A 23 -13.78 13.95 -5.10
C ALA A 23 -12.60 14.12 -6.08
N ALA A 24 -11.46 14.66 -5.63
CA ALA A 24 -10.26 14.76 -6.46
C ALA A 24 -9.76 13.39 -6.97
N ALA A 25 -9.89 12.34 -6.16
CA ALA A 25 -9.58 10.98 -6.61
C ALA A 25 -10.54 10.51 -7.71
N ARG A 26 -11.83 10.79 -7.59
CA ARG A 26 -12.85 10.50 -8.63
C ARG A 26 -12.60 11.26 -9.93
N ASP A 27 -12.21 12.51 -9.84
CA ASP A 27 -11.91 13.35 -11.02
C ASP A 27 -10.71 12.81 -11.81
N LEU A 28 -9.81 12.06 -11.17
CA LEU A 28 -8.68 11.42 -11.83
C LEU A 28 -9.01 10.08 -12.52
N LEU A 29 -10.16 9.45 -12.26
CA LEU A 29 -10.50 8.14 -12.81
C LEU A 29 -10.40 8.08 -14.35
N PRO A 30 -10.95 9.03 -15.13
CA PRO A 30 -10.87 8.97 -16.58
C PRO A 30 -9.43 8.97 -17.09
N VAL A 31 -8.57 9.83 -16.56
CA VAL A 31 -7.18 9.95 -17.00
C VAL A 31 -6.35 8.74 -16.56
N LEU A 32 -6.62 8.16 -15.39
CA LEU A 32 -5.96 6.94 -14.93
C LEU A 32 -6.36 5.73 -15.77
N ARG A 33 -7.63 5.60 -16.17
CA ARG A 33 -8.09 4.55 -17.11
C ARG A 33 -7.37 4.68 -18.47
N GLN A 34 -7.25 5.89 -18.98
CA GLN A 34 -6.55 6.16 -20.23
C GLN A 34 -5.07 5.78 -20.16
N ARG A 35 -4.40 6.07 -19.04
CA ARG A 35 -2.97 5.79 -18.84
C ARG A 35 -2.67 4.36 -18.41
N ALA A 36 -3.65 3.55 -18.04
CA ALA A 36 -3.44 2.25 -17.42
C ALA A 36 -2.62 1.28 -18.29
N GLN A 37 -2.83 1.28 -19.61
CA GLN A 37 -2.09 0.44 -20.53
C GLN A 37 -0.63 0.89 -20.68
N SER A 38 -0.36 2.19 -20.80
CA SER A 38 1.01 2.71 -20.87
C SER A 38 1.75 2.53 -19.53
N THR A 39 1.05 2.68 -18.39
CA THR A 39 1.61 2.41 -17.06
C THR A 39 2.11 0.95 -16.96
N GLU A 40 1.33 0.00 -17.46
CA GLU A 40 1.76 -1.41 -17.52
C GLU A 40 2.96 -1.60 -18.46
N ALA A 41 2.89 -1.07 -19.68
CA ALA A 41 3.92 -1.25 -20.72
C ALA A 41 5.26 -0.62 -20.30
N GLU A 42 5.24 0.54 -19.67
CA GLU A 42 6.43 1.24 -19.15
C GLU A 42 6.97 0.65 -17.85
N ARG A 43 6.21 -0.27 -17.22
CA ARG A 43 6.55 -0.89 -15.93
C ARG A 43 6.87 0.14 -14.84
N ARG A 44 6.13 1.26 -14.84
CA ARG A 44 6.19 2.34 -13.84
C ARG A 44 5.00 3.28 -13.98
N VAL A 45 4.64 3.93 -12.92
CA VAL A 45 3.72 5.06 -12.94
C VAL A 45 4.47 6.29 -13.48
N SER A 46 3.87 6.98 -14.43
CA SER A 46 4.49 8.15 -15.06
C SER A 46 4.68 9.31 -14.08
N ALA A 47 5.70 10.15 -14.32
CA ALA A 47 5.94 11.35 -13.54
C ALA A 47 4.72 12.31 -13.55
N GLN A 48 3.95 12.34 -14.66
CA GLN A 48 2.74 13.14 -14.73
C GLN A 48 1.67 12.64 -13.77
N THR A 49 1.43 11.33 -13.68
CA THR A 49 0.48 10.75 -12.73
C THR A 49 0.91 11.00 -11.28
N MET A 50 2.21 10.92 -10.98
CA MET A 50 2.73 11.26 -9.65
C MET A 50 2.56 12.76 -9.34
N SER A 51 2.71 13.64 -10.34
CA SER A 51 2.41 15.07 -10.19
C SER A 51 0.93 15.32 -9.91
N ASP A 52 0.03 14.64 -10.63
CA ASP A 52 -1.41 14.74 -10.40
C ASP A 52 -1.77 14.33 -8.94
N PHE A 53 -1.17 13.26 -8.41
CA PHE A 53 -1.35 12.82 -7.02
C PHE A 53 -0.81 13.85 -6.00
N ARG A 54 0.36 14.48 -6.28
CA ARG A 54 0.88 15.56 -5.44
C ARG A 54 -0.06 16.77 -5.42
N GLN A 55 -0.53 17.21 -6.59
CA GLN A 55 -1.45 18.34 -6.72
C GLN A 55 -2.79 18.10 -6.01
N ALA A 56 -3.29 16.85 -6.05
CA ALA A 56 -4.48 16.43 -5.31
C ALA A 56 -4.24 16.33 -3.79
N GLY A 57 -3.00 16.45 -3.32
CA GLY A 57 -2.63 16.40 -1.91
C GLY A 57 -2.62 15.00 -1.30
N PHE A 58 -2.65 13.93 -2.11
CA PHE A 58 -2.77 12.56 -1.59
C PHE A 58 -1.60 12.18 -0.70
N PHE A 59 -0.36 12.56 -1.02
CA PHE A 59 0.80 12.24 -0.20
C PHE A 59 0.80 12.96 1.16
N LYS A 60 -0.07 13.95 1.35
CA LYS A 60 -0.25 14.66 2.63
C LYS A 60 -1.25 13.98 3.57
N LEU A 61 -2.01 13.00 3.09
CA LEU A 61 -3.07 12.36 3.88
C LEU A 61 -2.57 11.90 5.25
N MET A 62 -1.46 11.17 5.30
CA MET A 62 -0.93 10.55 6.54
C MET A 62 0.37 11.21 7.03
N GLN A 63 0.82 12.28 6.39
CA GLN A 63 1.98 13.05 6.82
C GLN A 63 1.66 13.87 8.07
N PRO A 64 2.63 14.08 9.01
CA PRO A 64 2.40 14.92 10.18
C PRO A 64 2.10 16.38 9.85
N ALA A 65 1.14 16.96 10.57
CA ALA A 65 0.72 18.35 10.40
C ALA A 65 1.88 19.35 10.52
N ARG A 66 2.89 19.06 11.37
CA ARG A 66 4.11 19.88 11.50
C ARG A 66 4.89 20.07 10.18
N TYR A 67 4.69 19.19 9.19
CA TYR A 67 5.29 19.28 7.86
C TYR A 67 4.27 19.67 6.78
N GLY A 68 3.04 20.00 7.16
CA GLY A 68 1.96 20.38 6.24
C GLY A 68 1.06 19.23 5.83
N GLY A 69 1.16 18.08 6.51
CA GLY A 69 0.29 16.94 6.32
C GLY A 69 -1.09 17.11 6.96
N PHE A 70 -2.00 16.20 6.62
CA PHE A 70 -3.40 16.28 7.02
C PHE A 70 -3.74 15.38 8.23
N GLU A 71 -2.89 14.41 8.55
CA GLU A 71 -3.07 13.46 9.66
C GLU A 71 -4.39 12.67 9.60
N TYR A 72 -4.88 12.38 8.40
CA TYR A 72 -6.01 11.50 8.20
C TYR A 72 -5.66 10.05 8.55
N GLY A 73 -6.65 9.31 9.06
CA GLY A 73 -6.49 7.90 9.43
C GLY A 73 -6.54 6.94 8.25
N PHE A 74 -6.44 5.65 8.55
CA PHE A 74 -6.46 4.57 7.56
C PHE A 74 -7.83 4.40 6.90
N THR A 75 -8.94 4.77 7.57
CA THR A 75 -10.27 4.80 6.95
C THR A 75 -10.30 5.80 5.79
N ALA A 76 -9.87 7.03 6.02
CA ALA A 76 -9.78 8.04 4.97
C ALA A 76 -8.78 7.68 3.85
N PHE A 77 -7.67 7.07 4.22
CA PHE A 77 -6.71 6.49 3.26
C PHE A 77 -7.41 5.47 2.35
N MET A 78 -8.17 4.53 2.94
CA MET A 78 -8.88 3.49 2.22
C MET A 78 -9.86 4.09 1.19
N ASP A 79 -10.65 5.08 1.59
CA ASP A 79 -11.63 5.75 0.73
C ASP A 79 -10.96 6.34 -0.53
N VAL A 80 -9.86 7.06 -0.35
CA VAL A 80 -9.13 7.68 -1.48
C VAL A 80 -8.49 6.64 -2.40
N ILE A 81 -7.81 5.65 -1.82
CA ILE A 81 -7.07 4.66 -2.61
C ILE A 81 -8.01 3.69 -3.33
N MET A 82 -9.12 3.33 -2.74
CA MET A 82 -10.15 2.51 -3.40
C MET A 82 -10.70 3.21 -4.64
N GLU A 83 -10.99 4.51 -4.57
CA GLU A 83 -11.43 5.25 -5.75
C GLU A 83 -10.39 5.15 -6.89
N LEU A 84 -9.12 5.40 -6.62
CA LEU A 84 -8.06 5.29 -7.64
C LEU A 84 -7.96 3.86 -8.21
N GLY A 85 -8.14 2.83 -7.37
CA GLY A 85 -8.09 1.42 -7.76
C GLY A 85 -9.16 1.03 -8.78
N ARG A 86 -10.29 1.72 -8.81
CA ARG A 86 -11.38 1.53 -9.80
C ARG A 86 -10.94 1.85 -11.24
N ALA A 87 -9.89 2.63 -11.39
CA ALA A 87 -9.35 3.02 -12.70
C ALA A 87 -8.09 2.27 -13.09
N CYS A 88 -7.11 2.20 -12.18
CA CYS A 88 -5.81 1.59 -12.44
C CYS A 88 -5.18 1.06 -11.16
N THR A 89 -5.13 -0.26 -11.04
CA THR A 89 -4.60 -0.96 -9.86
C THR A 89 -3.16 -0.56 -9.54
N ALA A 90 -2.27 -0.53 -10.54
CA ALA A 90 -0.85 -0.20 -10.35
C ALA A 90 -0.65 1.27 -9.90
N SER A 91 -1.44 2.21 -10.46
CA SER A 91 -1.39 3.62 -10.05
C SER A 91 -1.89 3.82 -8.62
N ALA A 92 -3.00 3.14 -8.26
CA ALA A 92 -3.53 3.13 -6.90
C ALA A 92 -2.54 2.52 -5.90
N TRP A 93 -1.88 1.42 -6.28
CA TRP A 93 -0.82 0.80 -5.48
C TRP A 93 0.32 1.78 -5.20
N ASN A 94 0.84 2.46 -6.22
CA ASN A 94 1.93 3.42 -6.04
C ASN A 94 1.51 4.64 -5.21
N CYS A 95 0.28 5.11 -5.36
CA CYS A 95 -0.28 6.14 -4.49
C CYS A 95 -0.35 5.65 -3.04
N ALA A 96 -0.91 4.45 -2.82
CA ALA A 96 -1.03 3.83 -1.50
C ALA A 96 0.33 3.68 -0.80
N ILE A 97 1.33 3.21 -1.54
CA ILE A 97 2.71 3.08 -1.07
C ILE A 97 3.28 4.46 -0.68
N GLY A 98 3.15 5.46 -1.55
CA GLY A 98 3.62 6.81 -1.25
C GLY A 98 2.98 7.41 0.00
N VAL A 99 1.66 7.24 0.17
CA VAL A 99 0.90 7.75 1.32
C VAL A 99 1.25 6.98 2.61
N SER A 100 1.23 5.65 2.56
CA SER A 100 1.49 4.84 3.77
C SER A 100 2.93 4.97 4.27
N HIS A 101 3.87 5.24 3.37
CA HIS A 101 5.26 5.45 3.79
C HIS A 101 5.47 6.82 4.44
N GLN A 102 4.63 7.82 4.22
CA GLN A 102 4.62 9.05 5.03
C GLN A 102 4.32 8.72 6.51
N TRP A 103 3.33 7.84 6.75
CA TRP A 103 3.06 7.33 8.09
C TRP A 103 4.26 6.58 8.69
N LEU A 104 4.95 5.75 7.90
CA LEU A 104 6.13 5.02 8.38
C LEU A 104 7.30 5.97 8.71
N ILE A 105 7.56 6.98 7.86
CA ILE A 105 8.59 8.01 8.13
C ILE A 105 8.26 8.77 9.41
N ALA A 106 6.99 9.07 9.67
CA ALA A 106 6.55 9.71 10.90
C ALA A 106 6.85 8.88 12.17
N GLY A 107 7.15 7.60 12.04
CA GLY A 107 7.62 6.72 13.12
C GLY A 107 9.09 6.90 13.48
N PHE A 108 9.92 7.43 12.59
CA PHE A 108 11.34 7.70 12.86
C PHE A 108 11.51 8.85 13.87
N SER A 109 12.76 9.10 14.28
CA SER A 109 13.10 10.26 15.13
C SER A 109 12.74 11.59 14.44
N GLY A 110 12.63 12.67 15.25
CA GLY A 110 12.37 14.01 14.69
C GLY A 110 13.44 14.46 13.71
N GLU A 111 14.70 14.17 13.99
CA GLU A 111 15.84 14.50 13.14
C GLU A 111 15.74 13.79 11.78
N ALA A 112 15.36 12.51 11.76
CA ALA A 112 15.13 11.79 10.50
C ALA A 112 13.94 12.34 9.70
N GLN A 113 12.87 12.75 10.38
CA GLN A 113 11.72 13.41 9.75
C GLN A 113 12.12 14.75 9.16
N ASP A 114 12.94 15.53 9.85
CA ASP A 114 13.48 16.81 9.38
C ASP A 114 14.38 16.62 8.15
N ASP A 115 15.21 15.58 8.13
CA ASP A 115 16.03 15.23 6.95
C ASP A 115 15.17 15.03 5.70
N VAL A 116 14.01 14.39 5.84
CA VAL A 116 13.10 14.11 4.73
C VAL A 116 12.32 15.37 4.33
N TRP A 117 11.67 16.05 5.29
CA TRP A 117 10.60 17.00 4.98
C TRP A 117 10.93 18.47 5.16
N CYS A 118 12.06 18.84 5.80
CA CYS A 118 12.40 20.26 5.94
C CYS A 118 12.80 20.92 4.62
N ARG A 119 13.39 20.15 3.69
CA ARG A 119 13.80 20.67 2.37
C ARG A 119 12.71 20.50 1.32
N ASP A 120 12.03 19.37 1.32
CA ASP A 120 10.94 19.03 0.40
C ASP A 120 9.81 18.36 1.18
N ARG A 121 8.72 19.10 1.39
CA ARG A 121 7.54 18.61 2.10
C ARG A 121 6.75 17.56 1.33
N ASP A 122 6.99 17.40 0.04
CA ASP A 122 6.34 16.41 -0.82
C ASP A 122 7.23 15.18 -1.06
N ALA A 123 8.43 15.14 -0.43
CA ALA A 123 9.31 13.99 -0.49
C ALA A 123 8.68 12.75 0.16
N PHE A 124 8.89 11.59 -0.46
CA PHE A 124 8.44 10.30 0.08
C PHE A 124 9.47 9.20 -0.18
N ALA A 125 9.29 8.06 0.48
CA ALA A 125 10.19 6.91 0.42
C ALA A 125 9.54 5.69 -0.23
N CYS A 126 10.32 4.94 -1.01
CA CYS A 126 10.02 3.53 -1.29
C CYS A 126 10.52 2.64 -0.14
N VAL A 127 9.96 1.43 -0.01
CA VAL A 127 10.31 0.54 1.11
C VAL A 127 10.53 -0.89 0.63
N SER A 128 11.51 -1.55 1.20
CA SER A 128 11.61 -3.02 1.24
C SER A 128 11.77 -3.47 2.69
N TYR A 129 10.82 -4.25 3.18
CA TYR A 129 10.79 -4.71 4.57
C TYR A 129 11.76 -5.86 4.86
N ALA A 130 12.20 -6.59 3.83
CA ALA A 130 13.07 -7.75 3.98
C ALA A 130 14.50 -7.35 4.34
N PRO A 131 15.12 -7.94 5.38
CA PRO A 131 16.47 -7.60 5.80
C PRO A 131 17.53 -8.36 4.97
N THR A 132 17.57 -8.11 3.66
CA THR A 132 18.41 -8.84 2.70
C THR A 132 19.83 -8.27 2.57
N GLY A 133 20.07 -7.05 3.02
CA GLY A 133 21.39 -6.41 2.97
C GLY A 133 22.29 -6.81 4.13
N SER A 134 23.60 -6.61 3.95
CA SER A 134 24.61 -6.75 4.98
C SER A 134 24.72 -5.47 5.79
N THR A 135 24.94 -5.61 7.10
CA THR A 135 25.05 -4.49 8.03
C THR A 135 26.26 -4.66 8.95
N GLN A 136 26.84 -3.54 9.35
CA GLN A 136 27.90 -3.49 10.35
C GLN A 136 27.63 -2.32 11.29
N ARG A 137 27.59 -2.59 12.60
CA ARG A 137 27.52 -1.53 13.62
C ARG A 137 28.83 -0.78 13.67
N VAL A 138 28.74 0.55 13.65
CA VAL A 138 29.88 1.47 13.77
C VAL A 138 29.53 2.58 14.76
N GLU A 139 30.52 3.40 15.15
CA GLU A 139 30.26 4.56 16.00
C GLU A 139 29.26 5.52 15.32
N GLY A 140 28.22 5.91 16.06
CA GLY A 140 27.19 6.84 15.59
C GLY A 140 26.18 6.28 14.62
N GLY A 141 26.22 4.97 14.23
CA GLY A 141 25.25 4.40 13.30
C GLY A 141 25.56 3.02 12.79
N VAL A 142 25.17 2.78 11.53
CA VAL A 142 25.30 1.49 10.86
C VAL A 142 25.85 1.68 9.44
N LEU A 143 26.81 0.86 9.02
CA LEU A 143 27.15 0.68 7.60
C LEU A 143 26.18 -0.35 7.01
N VAL A 144 25.60 -0.05 5.84
CA VAL A 144 24.69 -0.93 5.13
C VAL A 144 25.07 -1.00 3.65
N HIS A 145 24.99 -2.21 3.06
CA HIS A 145 25.11 -2.44 1.62
C HIS A 145 24.34 -3.68 1.23
N GLY A 146 23.97 -3.80 -0.04
CA GLY A 146 23.24 -4.98 -0.53
C GLY A 146 22.18 -4.64 -1.55
N ARG A 147 21.26 -5.58 -1.74
CA ARG A 147 20.18 -5.52 -2.72
C ARG A 147 18.84 -5.81 -2.04
N TRP A 148 17.84 -5.01 -2.34
CA TRP A 148 16.47 -5.17 -1.84
C TRP A 148 15.52 -5.23 -3.01
N GLN A 149 14.81 -6.34 -3.12
CA GLN A 149 13.82 -6.62 -4.17
C GLN A 149 12.43 -6.11 -3.79
N PHE A 150 11.54 -6.06 -4.76
CA PHE A 150 10.13 -5.71 -4.60
C PHE A 150 9.91 -4.29 -4.06
N VAL A 151 10.75 -3.34 -4.47
CA VAL A 151 10.69 -1.94 -4.04
C VAL A 151 9.74 -1.17 -4.95
N SER A 152 8.45 -1.21 -4.64
CA SER A 152 7.42 -0.48 -5.40
C SER A 152 7.71 1.02 -5.41
N ASN A 153 7.45 1.65 -6.57
CA ASN A 153 7.60 3.09 -6.75
C ASN A 153 9.05 3.61 -6.62
N ALA A 154 10.06 2.75 -6.78
CA ALA A 154 11.46 3.13 -6.66
C ALA A 154 11.85 4.27 -7.63
N ASP A 155 11.31 4.24 -8.87
CA ASP A 155 11.61 5.25 -9.90
C ASP A 155 11.23 6.69 -9.48
N ASN A 156 10.22 6.85 -8.62
CA ASN A 156 9.63 8.14 -8.26
C ASN A 156 9.98 8.58 -6.83
N SER A 157 10.74 7.78 -6.08
CA SER A 157 11.00 8.03 -4.65
C SER A 157 12.26 8.84 -4.42
N ASP A 158 12.22 9.75 -3.44
CA ASP A 158 13.32 10.62 -3.03
C ASP A 158 14.19 9.96 -1.96
N TRP A 159 13.60 9.02 -1.23
CA TRP A 159 14.20 8.25 -0.15
C TRP A 159 13.90 6.77 -0.31
N ALA A 160 14.69 5.92 0.36
CA ALA A 160 14.40 4.50 0.51
C ALA A 160 14.45 4.10 1.98
N ILE A 161 13.51 3.26 2.40
CA ILE A 161 13.55 2.59 3.70
C ILE A 161 13.86 1.13 3.43
N VAL A 162 14.92 0.61 4.02
CA VAL A 162 15.36 -0.76 3.83
C VAL A 162 15.34 -1.54 5.15
N GLY A 163 14.78 -2.75 5.11
CA GLY A 163 14.88 -3.67 6.23
C GLY A 163 16.32 -4.11 6.47
N ALA A 164 16.70 -4.19 7.73
CA ALA A 164 18.05 -4.54 8.15
C ALA A 164 18.02 -5.46 9.38
N SER A 165 19.02 -6.37 9.42
CA SER A 165 19.32 -7.19 10.60
C SER A 165 20.68 -6.74 11.12
N ILE A 166 20.69 -5.94 12.19
CA ILE A 166 21.90 -5.30 12.71
C ILE A 166 22.53 -6.22 13.75
N PRO A 167 23.83 -6.57 13.62
CA PRO A 167 24.53 -7.37 14.62
C PRO A 167 24.42 -6.72 16.01
N PRO A 168 24.21 -7.50 17.08
CA PRO A 168 24.15 -6.97 18.44
C PRO A 168 25.52 -6.44 18.88
N ALA A 169 25.53 -5.53 19.84
CA ALA A 169 26.76 -5.05 20.47
C ALA A 169 27.48 -6.19 21.23
N GLU A 170 26.69 -7.07 21.86
CA GLU A 170 27.17 -8.25 22.56
C GLU A 170 26.73 -9.52 21.81
N ARG A 171 27.68 -10.45 21.57
CA ARG A 171 27.42 -11.69 20.81
C ARG A 171 26.33 -12.60 21.41
N SER A 172 26.02 -12.44 22.69
CA SER A 172 24.98 -13.20 23.40
C SER A 172 23.55 -12.77 23.08
N LEU A 173 23.37 -11.59 22.49
CA LEU A 173 22.07 -11.03 22.14
C LEU A 173 21.67 -11.37 20.70
N PRO A 174 20.36 -11.47 20.39
CA PRO A 174 19.91 -11.64 19.02
C PRO A 174 20.18 -10.37 18.17
N PRO A 175 20.27 -10.52 16.83
CA PRO A 175 20.33 -9.37 15.93
C PRO A 175 19.10 -8.46 16.10
N GLU A 176 19.31 -7.17 15.92
CA GLU A 176 18.29 -6.12 16.03
C GLU A 176 17.63 -5.92 14.64
N ALA A 177 16.33 -6.19 14.54
CA ALA A 177 15.58 -5.90 13.31
C ALA A 177 15.23 -4.41 13.26
N ALA A 178 15.62 -3.74 12.19
CA ALA A 178 15.42 -2.31 12.01
C ALA A 178 15.08 -1.93 10.58
N PHE A 179 14.50 -0.76 10.41
CA PHE A 179 14.38 -0.04 9.16
C PHE A 179 15.43 1.07 9.11
N LEU A 180 16.13 1.18 7.99
CA LEU A 180 17.16 2.20 7.75
C LEU A 180 16.69 3.15 6.64
N LEU A 181 16.76 4.46 6.88
CA LEU A 181 16.33 5.50 5.96
C LEU A 181 17.53 6.04 5.17
N LEU A 182 17.48 5.92 3.84
CA LEU A 182 18.55 6.22 2.89
C LEU A 182 18.11 7.33 1.90
N PRO A 183 18.91 8.39 1.68
CA PRO A 183 18.61 9.41 0.67
C PRO A 183 18.83 8.87 -0.75
N ARG A 184 18.18 9.48 -1.75
CA ARG A 184 18.19 9.04 -3.16
C ARG A 184 19.59 8.82 -3.75
N GLY A 185 20.58 9.59 -3.35
CA GLY A 185 21.96 9.47 -3.82
C GLY A 185 22.73 8.24 -3.30
N SER A 186 22.18 7.49 -2.34
CA SER A 186 22.85 6.35 -1.70
C SER A 186 22.54 5.01 -2.37
N TRP A 187 21.64 4.96 -3.34
CA TRP A 187 21.20 3.71 -3.96
C TRP A 187 20.89 3.91 -5.45
N SER A 188 21.00 2.82 -6.21
CA SER A 188 20.66 2.71 -7.62
C SER A 188 19.46 1.76 -7.81
N ILE A 189 18.84 1.81 -8.99
CA ILE A 189 17.72 0.95 -9.39
C ILE A 189 18.22 -0.03 -10.42
N GLU A 190 17.87 -1.31 -10.26
CA GLU A 190 18.03 -2.34 -11.28
C GLU A 190 16.69 -2.55 -11.99
N ASP A 191 16.67 -2.50 -13.32
CA ASP A 191 15.44 -2.63 -14.11
C ASP A 191 15.08 -4.11 -14.34
N ASP A 192 14.73 -4.81 -13.27
CA ASP A 192 14.47 -6.25 -13.22
C ASP A 192 12.97 -6.62 -13.03
N TRP A 193 12.05 -5.62 -13.01
CA TRP A 193 10.64 -5.86 -12.75
C TRP A 193 9.87 -6.27 -14.02
N HIS A 194 10.01 -7.55 -14.45
CA HIS A 194 9.33 -8.15 -15.59
C HIS A 194 8.32 -9.20 -15.10
N VAL A 195 7.07 -8.81 -14.92
CA VAL A 195 6.04 -9.60 -14.21
C VAL A 195 4.73 -9.65 -14.97
N ALA A 196 3.92 -10.67 -14.70
CA ALA A 196 2.63 -10.90 -15.35
C ALA A 196 1.51 -9.98 -14.85
N GLY A 197 1.60 -9.47 -13.60
CA GLY A 197 0.65 -8.56 -12.98
C GLY A 197 1.36 -7.56 -12.09
N GLN A 198 0.73 -6.41 -11.83
CA GLN A 198 1.34 -5.29 -11.10
C GLN A 198 2.61 -4.74 -11.80
N ALA A 199 2.75 -4.93 -13.12
CA ALA A 199 3.92 -4.47 -13.85
C ALA A 199 4.14 -2.94 -13.70
N GLY A 200 3.05 -2.17 -13.77
CA GLY A 200 3.07 -0.72 -13.64
C GLY A 200 3.51 -0.18 -12.26
N THR A 201 3.67 -1.03 -11.25
CA THR A 201 4.15 -0.60 -9.93
C THR A 201 5.63 -0.28 -9.92
N GLY A 202 6.41 -0.78 -10.89
CA GLY A 202 7.86 -0.60 -10.93
C GLY A 202 8.52 -1.11 -9.65
N SER A 203 8.10 -2.29 -9.16
CA SER A 203 8.61 -2.87 -7.90
C SER A 203 10.00 -3.46 -8.08
N LYS A 204 10.90 -2.65 -8.60
CA LYS A 204 12.27 -2.98 -8.99
C LYS A 204 13.17 -3.25 -7.80
N THR A 205 14.34 -3.81 -8.05
CA THR A 205 15.41 -3.96 -7.06
C THR A 205 16.14 -2.64 -6.88
N ILE A 206 16.39 -2.25 -5.62
CA ILE A 206 17.35 -1.19 -5.31
C ILE A 206 18.66 -1.80 -4.79
N CYS A 207 19.78 -1.16 -5.12
CA CYS A 207 21.14 -1.61 -4.79
C CYS A 207 21.90 -0.49 -4.09
N VAL A 208 22.47 -0.80 -2.91
CA VAL A 208 23.47 0.00 -2.23
C VAL A 208 24.80 -0.72 -2.45
N ALA A 209 25.56 -0.27 -3.45
CA ALA A 209 26.71 -1.01 -3.98
C ALA A 209 27.92 -1.07 -3.04
N ALA A 210 28.11 -0.07 -2.20
CA ALA A 210 29.22 0.03 -1.25
C ALA A 210 28.69 0.26 0.17
N PRO A 211 29.44 -0.11 1.22
CA PRO A 211 29.07 0.18 2.60
C PRO A 211 28.78 1.67 2.80
N THR A 212 27.53 1.99 3.03
CA THR A 212 26.99 3.34 3.18
C THR A 212 26.64 3.59 4.63
N PHE A 213 27.10 4.69 5.19
CA PHE A 213 26.82 5.06 6.57
C PHE A 213 25.38 5.59 6.71
N VAL A 214 24.66 5.02 7.67
CA VAL A 214 23.34 5.46 8.11
C VAL A 214 23.45 5.89 9.58
N PRO A 215 23.25 7.16 9.88
CA PRO A 215 23.35 7.65 11.26
C PRO A 215 22.22 7.08 12.13
N GLU A 216 22.45 7.00 13.44
CA GLU A 216 21.53 6.34 14.38
C GLU A 216 20.12 6.96 14.37
N HIS A 217 19.98 8.26 14.14
CA HIS A 217 18.68 8.93 14.06
C HIS A 217 17.82 8.46 12.88
N ARG A 218 18.43 7.87 11.81
CA ARG A 218 17.75 7.30 10.64
C ARG A 218 17.46 5.79 10.77
N LYS A 219 17.51 5.28 12.01
CA LYS A 219 17.14 3.90 12.35
C LYS A 219 15.80 3.88 13.10
N LEU A 220 14.91 2.98 12.66
CA LEU A 220 13.64 2.68 13.35
C LEU A 220 13.59 1.20 13.66
N LEU A 221 13.45 0.83 14.94
CA LEU A 221 13.30 -0.56 15.35
C LEU A 221 11.98 -1.15 14.87
N VAL A 222 12.02 -2.33 14.28
CA VAL A 222 10.81 -3.05 13.84
C VAL A 222 9.89 -3.34 15.02
N SER A 223 10.46 -3.67 16.20
CA SER A 223 9.69 -3.91 17.43
C SER A 223 8.89 -2.66 17.87
N ALA A 224 9.49 -1.47 17.79
CA ALA A 224 8.83 -0.22 18.11
C ALA A 224 7.69 0.11 17.13
N ALA A 225 7.92 -0.04 15.83
CA ALA A 225 6.91 0.13 14.81
C ALA A 225 5.75 -0.87 14.96
N SER A 226 6.07 -2.15 15.25
CA SER A 226 5.08 -3.21 15.46
C SER A 226 4.24 -3.00 16.73
N ALA A 227 4.80 -2.31 17.73
CA ALA A 227 4.08 -1.98 18.96
C ALA A 227 3.26 -0.67 18.88
N GLY A 228 3.41 0.14 17.81
CA GLY A 228 2.84 1.49 17.76
C GLY A 228 3.47 2.45 18.78
N ALA A 229 4.74 2.20 19.13
CA ALA A 229 5.51 2.94 20.16
C ALA A 229 6.86 3.42 19.61
N SER A 230 6.84 3.93 18.39
CA SER A 230 8.01 4.44 17.68
C SER A 230 8.51 5.78 18.27
N PRO A 231 9.78 6.16 18.07
CA PRO A 231 10.29 7.46 18.52
C PRO A 231 9.45 8.66 18.06
N GLY A 232 8.93 8.59 16.82
CA GLY A 232 8.07 9.62 16.26
C GLY A 232 6.72 9.78 16.94
N THR A 233 6.21 8.77 17.68
CA THR A 233 4.93 8.87 18.39
C THR A 233 4.96 9.86 19.55
N ALA A 234 6.14 10.16 20.10
CA ALA A 234 6.30 11.20 21.11
C ALA A 234 6.17 12.62 20.54
N LEU A 235 6.49 12.79 19.26
CA LEU A 235 6.47 14.05 18.53
C LEU A 235 5.13 14.27 17.83
N ASN A 236 4.63 13.25 17.14
CA ASN A 236 3.40 13.28 16.38
C ASN A 236 2.26 12.79 17.26
N ARG A 237 1.53 13.72 17.87
CA ARG A 237 0.54 13.41 18.92
C ARG A 237 -0.74 12.76 18.42
N HIS A 238 -1.01 12.84 17.10
CA HIS A 238 -2.20 12.22 16.52
C HIS A 238 -2.20 10.71 16.73
N SER A 239 -3.34 10.12 17.06
CA SER A 239 -3.49 8.68 17.37
C SER A 239 -3.10 7.78 16.20
N LEU A 240 -3.20 8.25 14.96
CA LEU A 240 -2.74 7.61 13.75
C LEU A 240 -1.34 6.97 13.89
N TYR A 241 -0.39 7.67 14.52
CA TYR A 241 1.00 7.22 14.63
C TYR A 241 1.22 6.17 15.73
N ARG A 242 0.16 5.81 16.47
CA ARG A 242 0.16 4.73 17.47
C ARG A 242 -0.42 3.42 16.93
N VAL A 243 -0.89 3.39 15.69
CA VAL A 243 -1.41 2.17 15.06
C VAL A 243 -0.25 1.18 14.91
N PRO A 244 -0.39 -0.08 15.40
CA PRO A 244 0.63 -1.12 15.19
C PRO A 244 0.83 -1.41 13.70
N MET A 245 2.08 -1.57 13.28
CA MET A 245 2.45 -1.69 11.86
C MET A 245 1.66 -2.78 11.13
N LEU A 246 1.49 -3.96 11.72
CA LEU A 246 0.79 -5.07 11.06
C LEU A 246 -0.74 -4.98 11.10
N SER A 247 -1.30 -4.04 11.86
CA SER A 247 -2.71 -3.66 11.78
C SER A 247 -2.96 -2.57 10.72
N ALA A 248 -1.90 -1.91 10.24
CA ALA A 248 -1.94 -0.81 9.29
C ALA A 248 -1.56 -1.24 7.87
N LEU A 249 -0.38 -1.86 7.70
CA LEU A 249 0.17 -2.17 6.38
C LEU A 249 -0.72 -3.02 5.48
N PRO A 250 -1.45 -4.05 5.98
CA PRO A 250 -2.33 -4.82 5.10
C PRO A 250 -3.43 -3.97 4.46
N VAL A 251 -3.96 -2.95 5.16
CA VAL A 251 -4.96 -2.03 4.62
C VAL A 251 -4.40 -1.27 3.41
N CYS A 252 -3.11 -0.89 3.47
CA CYS A 252 -2.44 -0.20 2.37
C CYS A 252 -2.34 -1.04 1.09
N LEU A 253 -2.23 -2.36 1.24
CA LEU A 253 -2.15 -3.30 0.12
C LEU A 253 -3.55 -3.72 -0.38
N LEU A 254 -4.53 -3.74 0.52
CA LEU A 254 -5.90 -4.16 0.22
C LEU A 254 -6.70 -3.06 -0.46
N SER A 255 -6.51 -1.80 -0.09
CA SER A 255 -7.30 -0.70 -0.65
C SER A 255 -7.23 -0.61 -2.17
N PRO A 256 -6.04 -0.73 -2.83
CA PRO A 256 -5.96 -0.84 -4.29
C PRO A 256 -6.72 -2.05 -4.85
N LEU A 257 -6.66 -3.20 -4.18
CA LEU A 257 -7.32 -4.44 -4.61
C LEU A 257 -8.85 -4.34 -4.51
N LEU A 258 -9.36 -3.78 -3.42
CA LEU A 258 -10.80 -3.51 -3.24
C LEU A 258 -11.30 -2.57 -4.33
N GLY A 259 -10.60 -1.46 -4.58
CA GLY A 259 -10.92 -0.55 -5.67
C GLY A 259 -10.92 -1.25 -7.03
N THR A 260 -9.95 -2.15 -7.26
CA THR A 260 -9.89 -2.95 -8.49
C THR A 260 -11.10 -3.87 -8.64
N ALA A 261 -11.58 -4.49 -7.56
CA ALA A 261 -12.77 -5.34 -7.60
C ALA A 261 -14.02 -4.53 -7.98
N PHE A 262 -14.23 -3.37 -7.36
CA PHE A 262 -15.34 -2.47 -7.72
C PHE A 262 -15.21 -1.94 -9.15
N GLY A 263 -14.02 -1.54 -9.58
CA GLY A 263 -13.76 -1.10 -10.95
C GLY A 263 -14.00 -2.20 -12.00
N ALA A 264 -13.66 -3.45 -11.67
CA ALA A 264 -13.95 -4.60 -12.54
C ALA A 264 -15.46 -4.85 -12.67
N ILE A 265 -16.23 -4.70 -11.58
CA ILE A 265 -17.69 -4.79 -11.59
C ILE A 265 -18.28 -3.71 -12.50
N GLU A 266 -17.86 -2.45 -12.36
CA GLU A 266 -18.35 -1.35 -13.20
C GLU A 266 -18.07 -1.59 -14.68
N GLN A 267 -16.85 -1.94 -15.03
CA GLN A 267 -16.46 -2.21 -16.40
C GLN A 267 -17.17 -3.43 -16.98
N PHE A 268 -17.44 -4.45 -16.13
CA PHE A 268 -18.22 -5.61 -16.56
C PHE A 268 -19.68 -5.24 -16.84
N ILE A 269 -20.31 -4.41 -16.03
CA ILE A 269 -21.67 -3.91 -16.25
C ILE A 269 -21.75 -3.11 -17.55
N GLU A 270 -20.80 -2.20 -17.79
CA GLU A 270 -20.71 -1.42 -19.02
C GLU A 270 -20.57 -2.34 -20.26
N LEU A 271 -19.67 -3.30 -20.20
CA LEU A 271 -19.45 -4.28 -21.26
C LEU A 271 -20.71 -5.12 -21.56
N CYS A 272 -21.40 -5.62 -20.53
CA CYS A 272 -22.61 -6.42 -20.67
C CYS A 272 -23.78 -5.60 -21.27
N GLY A 273 -23.81 -4.30 -21.04
CA GLY A 273 -24.81 -3.39 -21.59
C GLY A 273 -24.75 -3.25 -23.12
N THR A 274 -23.54 -3.36 -23.68
CA THR A 274 -23.31 -3.13 -25.12
C THR A 274 -23.09 -4.42 -25.92
N ARG A 275 -22.65 -5.51 -25.26
CA ARG A 275 -22.22 -6.74 -25.92
C ARG A 275 -23.42 -7.62 -26.31
N VAL A 276 -23.38 -8.10 -27.57
CA VAL A 276 -24.32 -9.06 -28.13
C VAL A 276 -23.61 -10.40 -28.37
N THR A 277 -24.33 -11.50 -28.12
CA THR A 277 -23.79 -12.86 -28.34
C THR A 277 -23.69 -13.20 -29.82
N ARG A 278 -22.66 -13.98 -30.19
CA ARG A 278 -22.46 -14.51 -31.54
C ARG A 278 -22.75 -16.01 -31.62
N GLY A 279 -23.08 -16.66 -30.49
CA GLY A 279 -23.19 -18.12 -30.42
C GLY A 279 -24.59 -18.64 -30.77
N THR A 280 -24.62 -19.79 -31.47
CA THR A 280 -25.86 -20.49 -31.83
C THR A 280 -26.57 -21.14 -30.65
N LEU A 281 -25.86 -21.49 -29.58
CA LEU A 281 -26.42 -22.16 -28.40
C LEU A 281 -27.29 -21.25 -27.52
N SER A 282 -27.13 -19.93 -27.64
CA SER A 282 -27.80 -18.95 -26.76
C SER A 282 -28.72 -18.00 -27.53
N GLY A 283 -28.98 -18.23 -28.81
CA GLY A 283 -29.73 -17.31 -29.68
C GLY A 283 -28.84 -16.15 -30.14
N ALA A 284 -28.43 -16.17 -31.42
CA ALA A 284 -27.67 -15.08 -32.02
C ALA A 284 -28.43 -13.77 -31.91
N GLY A 285 -27.74 -12.69 -31.45
CA GLY A 285 -28.31 -11.37 -31.31
C GLY A 285 -28.88 -11.02 -29.92
N SER A 286 -28.84 -11.91 -28.92
CA SER A 286 -29.25 -11.60 -27.54
C SER A 286 -28.17 -10.82 -26.79
N HIS A 287 -28.55 -9.87 -25.98
CA HIS A 287 -27.60 -9.14 -25.13
C HIS A 287 -27.00 -10.06 -24.06
N VAL A 288 -25.70 -9.91 -23.79
CA VAL A 288 -24.99 -10.72 -22.78
C VAL A 288 -25.63 -10.54 -21.39
N ARG A 289 -26.12 -9.35 -21.06
CA ARG A 289 -26.83 -9.04 -19.81
C ARG A 289 -28.10 -9.86 -19.56
N ASP A 290 -28.71 -10.44 -20.62
CA ASP A 290 -29.98 -11.17 -20.52
C ASP A 290 -29.79 -12.63 -20.07
N PHE A 291 -28.52 -13.11 -19.96
CA PHE A 291 -28.24 -14.47 -19.57
C PHE A 291 -28.13 -14.64 -18.07
N TYR A 292 -28.91 -15.58 -17.53
CA TYR A 292 -28.92 -15.91 -16.10
C TYR A 292 -27.51 -16.17 -15.51
N PRO A 293 -26.63 -16.95 -16.14
CA PRO A 293 -25.27 -17.17 -15.60
C PRO A 293 -24.46 -15.88 -15.46
N VAL A 294 -24.63 -14.91 -16.35
CA VAL A 294 -23.97 -13.59 -16.29
C VAL A 294 -24.50 -12.79 -15.11
N GLN A 295 -25.82 -12.75 -14.96
CA GLN A 295 -26.50 -12.06 -13.85
C GLN A 295 -26.09 -12.67 -12.49
N SER A 296 -26.09 -14.00 -12.37
CA SER A 296 -25.71 -14.71 -11.15
C SER A 296 -24.25 -14.44 -10.76
N ARG A 297 -23.31 -14.49 -11.72
CA ARG A 297 -21.89 -14.24 -11.45
C ARG A 297 -21.60 -12.78 -11.11
N LEU A 298 -22.31 -11.85 -11.72
CA LEU A 298 -22.20 -10.44 -11.35
C LEU A 298 -22.69 -10.21 -9.91
N ALA A 299 -23.80 -10.84 -9.51
CA ALA A 299 -24.30 -10.76 -8.14
C ALA A 299 -23.32 -11.37 -7.13
N GLU A 300 -22.72 -12.52 -7.46
CA GLU A 300 -21.69 -13.17 -6.63
C GLU A 300 -20.43 -12.29 -6.47
N ALA A 301 -19.92 -11.73 -7.56
CA ALA A 301 -18.77 -10.83 -7.54
C ALA A 301 -19.03 -9.57 -6.71
N SER A 302 -20.23 -8.98 -6.84
CA SER A 302 -20.66 -7.84 -6.03
C SER A 302 -20.69 -8.17 -4.54
N ALA A 303 -21.31 -9.30 -4.17
CA ALA A 303 -21.36 -9.75 -2.78
C ALA A 303 -19.97 -10.01 -2.17
N CYS A 304 -19.06 -10.60 -2.95
CA CYS A 304 -17.68 -10.82 -2.51
C CYS A 304 -16.93 -9.49 -2.28
N ALA A 305 -17.08 -8.50 -3.18
CA ALA A 305 -16.45 -7.20 -3.05
C ALA A 305 -17.00 -6.43 -1.84
N ASP A 306 -18.32 -6.43 -1.65
CA ASP A 306 -18.98 -5.78 -0.50
C ASP A 306 -18.55 -6.44 0.82
N ALA A 307 -18.56 -7.76 0.90
CA ALA A 307 -18.11 -8.49 2.10
C ALA A 307 -16.65 -8.20 2.44
N ALA A 308 -15.78 -8.14 1.42
CA ALA A 308 -14.37 -7.78 1.60
C ALA A 308 -14.23 -6.36 2.15
N HIS A 309 -14.96 -5.39 1.60
CA HIS A 309 -14.94 -4.00 2.06
C HIS A 309 -15.42 -3.89 3.51
N LEU A 310 -16.57 -4.45 3.85
CA LEU A 310 -17.14 -4.39 5.20
C LEU A 310 -16.20 -5.00 6.28
N LEU A 311 -15.47 -6.07 5.95
CA LEU A 311 -14.49 -6.65 6.85
C LEU A 311 -13.37 -5.67 7.19
N ILE A 312 -12.83 -5.01 6.18
CA ILE A 312 -11.70 -4.09 6.33
C ILE A 312 -12.14 -2.77 6.97
N GLU A 313 -13.29 -2.24 6.58
CA GLU A 313 -13.88 -1.03 7.19
C GLU A 313 -14.08 -1.23 8.69
N ARG A 314 -14.70 -2.34 9.11
CA ARG A 314 -14.89 -2.67 10.53
C ARG A 314 -13.57 -2.73 11.29
N ASP A 315 -12.57 -3.45 10.76
CA ASP A 315 -11.31 -3.66 11.44
C ASP A 315 -10.50 -2.36 11.53
N THR A 316 -10.48 -1.59 10.45
CA THR A 316 -9.80 -0.29 10.41
C THR A 316 -10.42 0.70 11.39
N ALA A 317 -11.76 0.82 11.40
CA ALA A 317 -12.49 1.69 12.33
C ALA A 317 -12.29 1.26 13.81
N GLU A 318 -12.20 -0.04 14.07
CA GLU A 318 -11.92 -0.54 15.43
C GLU A 318 -10.49 -0.21 15.86
N VAL A 319 -9.50 -0.39 15.00
CA VAL A 319 -8.10 -0.05 15.25
C VAL A 319 -7.98 1.45 15.59
N GLU A 320 -8.54 2.31 14.75
CA GLU A 320 -8.48 3.76 14.94
C GLU A 320 -9.16 4.20 16.24
N ARG A 321 -10.35 3.67 16.54
CA ARG A 321 -11.05 3.95 17.78
C ARG A 321 -10.26 3.51 19.01
N THR A 322 -9.65 2.32 18.97
CA THR A 322 -8.85 1.79 20.09
C THR A 322 -7.65 2.70 20.39
N VAL A 323 -6.87 3.09 19.37
CA VAL A 323 -5.71 3.96 19.57
C VAL A 323 -6.11 5.41 19.93
N MET A 324 -7.25 5.89 19.43
CA MET A 324 -7.80 7.21 19.78
C MET A 324 -8.19 7.29 21.25
N GLN A 325 -8.66 6.19 21.83
CA GLN A 325 -8.96 6.07 23.26
C GLN A 325 -7.70 5.89 24.13
N GLY A 326 -6.50 5.90 23.53
CA GLY A 326 -5.23 5.67 24.22
C GLY A 326 -5.02 4.21 24.65
N GLN A 327 -5.81 3.29 24.10
CA GLN A 327 -5.72 1.86 24.37
C GLN A 327 -4.80 1.17 23.35
N THR A 328 -4.29 0.00 23.74
CA THR A 328 -3.52 -0.89 22.86
C THR A 328 -4.40 -2.03 22.35
N LEU A 329 -4.17 -2.45 21.10
CA LEU A 329 -4.87 -3.61 20.54
C LEU A 329 -4.48 -4.88 21.27
N THR A 330 -5.47 -5.67 21.64
CA THR A 330 -5.26 -7.02 22.21
C THR A 330 -4.68 -7.98 21.16
N VAL A 331 -4.09 -9.07 21.61
CA VAL A 331 -3.59 -10.14 20.73
C VAL A 331 -4.74 -10.68 19.86
N ASP A 332 -5.92 -10.89 20.44
CA ASP A 332 -7.12 -11.38 19.72
C ASP A 332 -7.52 -10.43 18.59
N GLN A 333 -7.54 -9.12 18.84
CA GLN A 333 -7.83 -8.10 17.82
C GLN A 333 -6.79 -8.13 16.71
N ARG A 334 -5.51 -8.17 17.04
CA ARG A 334 -4.43 -8.19 16.05
C ARG A 334 -4.46 -9.43 15.16
N ILE A 335 -4.68 -10.63 15.75
CA ILE A 335 -4.81 -11.89 15.02
C ILE A 335 -6.07 -11.88 14.14
N ARG A 336 -7.20 -11.37 14.65
CA ARG A 336 -8.42 -11.21 13.87
C ARG A 336 -8.18 -10.27 12.67
N ASN A 337 -7.56 -9.11 12.86
CA ASN A 337 -7.24 -8.20 11.76
C ASN A 337 -6.40 -8.90 10.69
N ARG A 338 -5.39 -9.68 11.08
CA ARG A 338 -4.58 -10.46 10.13
C ARG A 338 -5.43 -11.45 9.33
N ARG A 339 -6.34 -12.18 9.99
CA ARG A 339 -7.29 -13.10 9.35
C ARG A 339 -8.15 -12.37 8.32
N ASP A 340 -8.77 -11.30 8.75
CA ASP A 340 -9.77 -10.59 7.96
C ASP A 340 -9.14 -9.89 6.76
N HIS A 341 -7.94 -9.34 6.91
CA HIS A 341 -7.16 -8.80 5.79
C HIS A 341 -6.85 -9.87 4.74
N ALA A 342 -6.35 -11.04 5.13
CA ALA A 342 -6.02 -12.10 4.19
C ALA A 342 -7.28 -12.71 3.54
N PHE A 343 -8.39 -12.79 4.29
CA PHE A 343 -9.66 -13.31 3.78
C PHE A 343 -10.33 -12.31 2.83
N ALA A 344 -10.34 -11.04 3.15
CA ALA A 344 -10.85 -9.97 2.27
C ALA A 344 -10.06 -9.90 0.95
N ALA A 345 -8.73 -10.11 1.00
CA ALA A 345 -7.93 -10.21 -0.22
C ALA A 345 -8.38 -11.34 -1.14
N ARG A 346 -8.74 -12.52 -0.56
CA ARG A 346 -9.32 -13.62 -1.33
C ARG A 346 -10.66 -13.23 -1.96
N LEU A 347 -11.58 -12.68 -1.17
CA LEU A 347 -12.91 -12.29 -1.65
C LEU A 347 -12.81 -11.26 -2.79
N ALA A 348 -11.98 -10.24 -2.65
CA ALA A 348 -11.79 -9.22 -3.68
C ALA A 348 -11.17 -9.80 -4.96
N ARG A 349 -10.17 -10.70 -4.84
CA ARG A 349 -9.63 -11.42 -5.99
C ARG A 349 -10.69 -12.33 -6.63
N ASP A 350 -11.43 -13.10 -5.84
CA ASP A 350 -12.45 -14.04 -6.33
C ASP A 350 -13.56 -13.30 -7.10
N ALA A 351 -13.91 -12.07 -6.67
CA ALA A 351 -14.82 -11.21 -7.43
C ALA A 351 -14.28 -10.91 -8.84
N VAL A 352 -13.00 -10.53 -8.96
CA VAL A 352 -12.37 -10.24 -10.26
C VAL A 352 -12.20 -11.51 -11.09
N ASP A 353 -11.84 -12.64 -10.50
CA ASP A 353 -11.71 -13.95 -11.16
C ASP A 353 -13.05 -14.39 -11.77
N THR A 354 -14.14 -14.25 -11.01
CA THR A 354 -15.50 -14.60 -11.45
C THR A 354 -15.92 -13.77 -12.68
N LEU A 355 -15.65 -12.47 -12.66
CA LEU A 355 -15.96 -11.58 -13.78
C LEU A 355 -15.11 -11.89 -15.02
N PHE A 356 -13.79 -12.07 -14.84
CA PHE A 356 -12.88 -12.41 -15.92
C PHE A 356 -13.26 -13.74 -16.59
N ALA A 357 -13.53 -14.78 -15.82
CA ALA A 357 -13.96 -16.07 -16.33
C ALA A 357 -15.26 -15.98 -17.16
N THR A 358 -16.13 -15.00 -16.85
CA THR A 358 -17.41 -14.80 -17.56
C THR A 358 -17.23 -14.11 -18.91
N LEU A 359 -16.10 -13.46 -19.18
CA LEU A 359 -15.85 -12.75 -20.44
C LEU A 359 -15.63 -13.69 -21.65
N GLY A 360 -15.24 -14.96 -21.40
CA GLY A 360 -14.86 -15.89 -22.44
C GLY A 360 -13.63 -15.45 -23.23
N GLY A 361 -13.45 -15.95 -24.46
CA GLY A 361 -12.25 -15.68 -25.27
C GLY A 361 -11.97 -14.20 -25.56
N ASN A 362 -12.99 -13.38 -25.62
CA ASN A 362 -12.81 -11.93 -25.83
C ASN A 362 -12.14 -11.23 -24.62
N GLY A 363 -12.24 -11.82 -23.43
CA GLY A 363 -11.58 -11.30 -22.24
C GLY A 363 -10.06 -11.43 -22.26
N LEU A 364 -9.49 -12.22 -23.18
CA LEU A 364 -8.05 -12.49 -23.25
C LEU A 364 -7.26 -11.39 -23.96
N ALA A 365 -7.92 -10.51 -24.71
CA ALA A 365 -7.23 -9.45 -25.45
C ALA A 365 -6.53 -8.48 -24.49
N LEU A 366 -5.28 -8.09 -24.82
CA LEU A 366 -4.45 -7.27 -23.93
C LEU A 366 -4.96 -5.84 -23.75
N ASP A 367 -5.83 -5.37 -24.63
CA ASP A 367 -6.52 -4.07 -24.52
C ASP A 367 -7.76 -4.12 -23.61
N GLN A 368 -8.20 -5.32 -23.20
CA GLN A 368 -9.34 -5.46 -22.27
C GLN A 368 -8.93 -5.11 -20.83
N PRO A 369 -9.58 -4.13 -20.21
CA PRO A 369 -9.15 -3.68 -18.89
C PRO A 369 -9.33 -4.75 -17.81
N ILE A 370 -10.39 -5.58 -17.86
CA ILE A 370 -10.69 -6.57 -16.82
C ILE A 370 -9.60 -7.65 -16.74
N GLN A 371 -8.98 -8.08 -17.86
CA GLN A 371 -7.87 -9.03 -17.80
C GLN A 371 -6.63 -8.44 -17.13
N ARG A 372 -6.36 -7.13 -17.32
CA ARG A 372 -5.27 -6.46 -16.59
C ARG A 372 -5.58 -6.40 -15.11
N MET A 373 -6.80 -6.00 -14.73
CA MET A 373 -7.27 -6.00 -13.34
C MET A 373 -7.19 -7.40 -12.72
N TRP A 374 -7.51 -8.44 -13.47
CA TRP A 374 -7.39 -9.83 -13.05
C TRP A 374 -5.93 -10.23 -12.78
N ARG A 375 -4.99 -9.90 -13.66
CA ARG A 375 -3.56 -10.17 -13.45
C ARG A 375 -3.04 -9.42 -12.23
N ASP A 376 -3.42 -8.15 -12.09
CA ASP A 376 -3.01 -7.31 -10.98
C ASP A 376 -3.58 -7.80 -9.64
N ALA A 377 -4.86 -8.17 -9.58
CA ALA A 377 -5.49 -8.73 -8.38
C ALA A 377 -4.82 -10.03 -7.94
N ASN A 378 -4.52 -10.93 -8.91
CA ASN A 378 -3.82 -12.18 -8.64
C ASN A 378 -2.36 -11.97 -8.20
N ALA A 379 -1.69 -10.91 -8.63
CA ALA A 379 -0.37 -10.53 -8.17
C ALA A 379 -0.40 -10.01 -6.72
N ILE A 380 -1.36 -9.14 -6.37
CA ILE A 380 -1.49 -8.54 -5.03
C ILE A 380 -1.63 -9.60 -3.94
N VAL A 381 -2.49 -10.59 -4.13
CA VAL A 381 -2.73 -11.64 -3.12
C VAL A 381 -1.54 -12.57 -2.88
N ARG A 382 -0.47 -12.47 -3.70
CA ARG A 382 0.80 -13.18 -3.48
C ARG A 382 1.70 -12.48 -2.46
N HIS A 383 1.38 -11.25 -2.09
CA HIS A 383 2.16 -10.54 -1.08
C HIS A 383 2.11 -11.31 0.24
N ILE A 384 3.27 -11.51 0.89
CA ILE A 384 3.39 -12.34 2.11
C ILE A 384 2.44 -11.91 3.23
N THR A 385 2.16 -10.61 3.32
CA THR A 385 1.24 -10.03 4.31
C THR A 385 -0.22 -10.46 4.10
N LEU A 386 -0.61 -10.78 2.86
CA LEU A 386 -1.97 -11.18 2.47
C LEU A 386 -2.07 -12.68 2.19
N ASN A 387 -0.99 -13.44 2.36
CA ASN A 387 -0.97 -14.87 2.09
C ASN A 387 -1.86 -15.62 3.09
N TRP A 388 -2.95 -16.19 2.56
CA TRP A 388 -3.94 -16.90 3.36
C TRP A 388 -3.37 -18.11 4.11
N ASP A 389 -2.51 -18.90 3.47
CA ASP A 389 -2.01 -20.13 4.07
C ASP A 389 -1.17 -19.85 5.33
N ALA A 390 -0.30 -18.83 5.25
CA ALA A 390 0.52 -18.42 6.38
C ALA A 390 -0.34 -17.81 7.51
N VAL A 391 -1.31 -16.96 7.15
CA VAL A 391 -2.17 -16.27 8.13
C VAL A 391 -3.16 -17.25 8.76
N SER A 392 -3.81 -18.10 7.98
CA SER A 392 -4.83 -19.05 8.48
C SER A 392 -4.25 -20.06 9.47
N ALA A 393 -3.02 -20.54 9.25
CA ALA A 393 -2.33 -21.42 10.17
C ALA A 393 -2.12 -20.76 11.54
N MET A 394 -1.65 -19.51 11.56
CA MET A 394 -1.48 -18.72 12.78
C MET A 394 -2.82 -18.53 13.52
N VAL A 395 -3.88 -18.17 12.80
CA VAL A 395 -5.23 -18.01 13.37
C VAL A 395 -5.75 -19.33 13.92
N GLY A 396 -5.60 -20.44 13.18
CA GLY A 396 -6.00 -21.77 13.63
C GLY A 396 -5.29 -22.17 14.92
N GLN A 397 -3.99 -21.93 15.03
CA GLN A 397 -3.23 -22.18 16.26
C GLN A 397 -3.80 -21.37 17.44
N HIS A 398 -4.08 -20.09 17.24
CA HIS A 398 -4.65 -19.23 18.28
C HIS A 398 -6.02 -19.72 18.74
N LEU A 399 -6.93 -20.05 17.83
CA LEU A 399 -8.27 -20.54 18.14
C LEU A 399 -8.25 -21.90 18.88
N LEU A 400 -7.22 -22.71 18.65
CA LEU A 400 -7.00 -23.99 19.35
C LEU A 400 -6.25 -23.83 20.69
N GLY A 401 -6.00 -22.60 21.15
CA GLY A 401 -5.28 -22.32 22.40
C GLY A 401 -3.77 -22.58 22.34
N MET A 402 -3.20 -22.71 21.14
CA MET A 402 -1.77 -22.86 20.93
C MET A 402 -1.09 -21.49 20.84
N THR A 403 0.21 -21.42 21.07
CA THR A 403 0.99 -20.20 20.81
C THR A 403 1.05 -19.97 19.31
N PRO A 404 0.49 -18.83 18.80
CA PRO A 404 0.51 -18.53 17.38
C PRO A 404 1.93 -18.33 16.86
N LYS A 405 2.27 -18.96 15.74
CA LYS A 405 3.56 -18.78 15.06
C LYS A 405 3.36 -17.84 13.89
N GLY A 406 3.95 -16.66 13.95
CA GLY A 406 3.84 -15.65 12.91
C GLY A 406 3.92 -14.23 13.47
N GLN A 407 3.67 -13.25 12.60
CA GLN A 407 3.66 -11.84 12.96
C GLN A 407 2.21 -11.33 12.97
N TYR A 408 1.81 -10.68 14.06
CA TYR A 408 0.50 -10.09 14.27
C TYR A 408 0.54 -8.81 15.12
#